data_cb5ef8242ce8c6a6b82d3f30321a055e
#
_entry.id   cb5ef8242ce8c6a6b82d3f30321a055e
#
_cell.length_a   1.000
_cell.length_b   1.000
_cell.length_c   1.000
_cell.angle_alpha   90.00
_cell.angle_beta   90.00
_cell.angle_gamma   90.00
#
_symmetry.space_group_name_H-M   'P 1'
#
loop_
_entity.id
_entity.type
_entity.pdbx_description
1 polymer ?
#
loop_
_entity_poly.entity_id
_entity_poly.type
_entity_poly.pdbx_seq_one_letter_code
_entity_poly.pdbx_strand_id
1 'polypeptide(L)'
;MRAAGAQPELSAEDVERMRAACRRPVVDPRDALFGPESVMRRVNREAVVLLGGGRALLLQIAHPLVAAAVAAHSRFRAEPLARLWRTLDLMLTIVFADAAHALAAVHEIERVHARVHGVLDADVGPWRRGTPYDANDPTLLLWVHATLVDSALLVYGRFVAPLSPEDRATYYEEAKVGARLLGIPDALVPPSHRAFEDYVDAMVRDDVLTVGETARDLAASILAPPLPLPLGEPFRVARFFTIGLLPSAVRTRYGLAWRATHERLLDALAALTRPTLRFLPECLRLMPHARRGRWS
;
A
#
# COMPACT_ATOMS: atom_id res chain seq x y z
N MET A 1 24.20 3.22 16.44
CA MET A 1 24.63 4.55 15.98
C MET A 1 25.05 4.40 14.52
N ARG A 2 24.11 4.53 13.56
CA ARG A 2 24.47 4.66 12.14
C ARG A 2 24.78 6.14 11.92
N ALA A 3 25.93 6.42 11.29
CA ALA A 3 26.36 7.76 10.92
C ALA A 3 25.21 8.50 10.24
N ALA A 4 25.04 9.78 10.54
CA ALA A 4 24.23 10.69 9.78
C ALA A 4 24.76 10.64 8.34
N GLY A 5 24.10 9.87 7.48
CA GLY A 5 24.44 9.79 6.07
C GLY A 5 24.25 11.17 5.45
N ALA A 6 25.17 11.55 4.57
CA ALA A 6 25.03 12.77 3.79
C ALA A 6 23.61 12.79 3.16
N GLN A 7 22.95 13.94 3.26
CA GLN A 7 21.65 14.12 2.60
C GLN A 7 21.83 13.88 1.09
N PRO A 8 20.90 13.18 0.43
CA PRO A 8 20.94 13.05 -1.01
C PRO A 8 20.89 14.46 -1.65
N GLU A 9 21.83 14.74 -2.54
CA GLU A 9 21.78 15.96 -3.32
C GLU A 9 20.63 15.88 -4.33
N LEU A 10 19.75 16.88 -4.33
CA LEU A 10 18.63 16.97 -5.27
C LEU A 10 19.07 17.70 -6.53
N SER A 11 18.77 17.13 -7.68
CA SER A 11 18.90 17.81 -8.98
C SER A 11 17.83 18.91 -9.14
N ALA A 12 18.02 19.80 -10.10
CA ALA A 12 17.01 20.80 -10.45
C ALA A 12 15.68 20.15 -10.92
N GLU A 13 15.78 19.02 -11.62
CA GLU A 13 14.63 18.21 -12.06
C GLU A 13 13.87 17.64 -10.85
N ASP A 14 14.59 17.15 -9.84
CA ASP A 14 14.00 16.62 -8.60
C ASP A 14 13.21 17.70 -7.85
N VAL A 15 13.76 18.92 -7.77
CA VAL A 15 13.08 20.05 -7.14
C VAL A 15 11.80 20.41 -7.89
N GLU A 16 11.85 20.44 -9.24
CA GLU A 16 10.67 20.74 -10.04
C GLU A 16 9.61 19.64 -9.95
N ARG A 17 10.02 18.39 -9.97
CA ARG A 17 9.14 17.24 -9.74
C ARG A 17 8.41 17.32 -8.40
N MET A 18 9.10 17.68 -7.32
CA MET A 18 8.50 17.88 -6.02
C MET A 18 7.51 19.05 -5.98
N ARG A 19 7.87 20.18 -6.62
CA ARG A 19 6.98 21.34 -6.74
C ARG A 19 5.67 20.97 -7.45
N ALA A 20 5.79 20.28 -8.58
CA ALA A 20 4.65 19.81 -9.35
C ALA A 20 3.79 18.84 -8.55
N ALA A 21 4.40 17.86 -7.87
CA ALA A 21 3.70 16.87 -7.08
C ALA A 21 2.93 17.48 -5.89
N CYS A 22 3.59 18.36 -5.13
CA CYS A 22 3.01 18.99 -3.94
C CYS A 22 2.06 20.15 -4.26
N ARG A 23 2.10 20.68 -5.49
CA ARG A 23 1.39 21.90 -5.92
C ARG A 23 1.62 23.10 -4.97
N ARG A 24 2.79 23.15 -4.38
CA ARG A 24 3.24 24.25 -3.51
C ARG A 24 4.74 24.45 -3.70
N PRO A 25 5.27 25.64 -3.45
CA PRO A 25 6.71 25.82 -3.46
C PRO A 25 7.31 24.96 -2.34
N VAL A 26 8.06 23.94 -2.71
CA VAL A 26 8.94 23.23 -1.78
C VAL A 26 10.15 24.12 -1.62
N VAL A 27 10.38 24.55 -0.42
CA VAL A 27 11.38 25.58 -0.16
C VAL A 27 12.71 24.95 0.22
N ASP A 28 12.73 23.88 1.01
CA ASP A 28 13.94 23.22 1.47
C ASP A 28 13.84 21.69 1.28
N PRO A 29 14.87 21.02 0.74
CA PRO A 29 14.97 19.56 0.71
C PRO A 29 14.82 18.87 2.07
N ARG A 30 15.03 19.61 3.15
CA ARG A 30 14.84 19.13 4.53
C ARG A 30 13.41 19.18 5.00
N ASP A 31 12.54 19.90 4.29
CA ASP A 31 11.12 19.94 4.63
C ASP A 31 10.45 18.61 4.35
N ALA A 32 9.58 18.16 5.24
CA ALA A 32 8.77 17.00 4.99
C ALA A 32 7.71 17.27 3.91
N LEU A 33 7.42 16.27 3.07
CA LEU A 33 6.33 16.37 2.08
C LEU A 33 4.98 16.57 2.76
N PHE A 34 4.81 15.97 3.93
CA PHE A 34 3.60 16.06 4.75
C PHE A 34 3.93 16.70 6.09
N GLY A 35 3.21 17.77 6.44
CA GLY A 35 3.38 18.46 7.73
C GLY A 35 2.95 17.60 8.93
N PRO A 36 3.28 18.01 10.16
CA PRO A 36 2.95 17.27 11.38
C PRO A 36 1.43 17.07 11.59
N GLU A 37 0.62 18.00 11.10
CA GLU A 37 -0.86 17.97 11.20
C GLU A 37 -1.52 17.20 10.03
N SER A 38 -0.74 16.68 9.11
CA SER A 38 -1.23 15.93 7.95
C SER A 38 -2.03 14.70 8.36
N VAL A 39 -3.17 14.49 7.70
CA VAL A 39 -4.01 13.30 7.90
C VAL A 39 -3.28 12.06 7.42
N MET A 40 -2.48 12.16 6.35
CA MET A 40 -1.61 11.09 5.85
C MET A 40 -0.67 10.60 6.95
N ARG A 41 0.03 11.50 7.64
CA ARG A 41 0.91 11.13 8.77
C ARG A 41 0.11 10.57 9.94
N ARG A 42 -1.03 11.19 10.27
CA ARG A 42 -1.91 10.74 11.37
C ARG A 42 -2.38 9.30 11.16
N VAL A 43 -2.78 8.93 9.96
CA VAL A 43 -3.25 7.59 9.62
C VAL A 43 -2.08 6.61 9.60
N ASN A 44 -1.04 6.90 8.84
CA ASN A 44 0.05 5.96 8.58
C ASN A 44 1.04 5.80 9.76
N ARG A 45 0.96 6.63 10.79
CA ARG A 45 1.78 6.44 12.00
C ARG A 45 1.34 5.24 12.84
N GLU A 46 0.08 4.83 12.75
CA GLU A 46 -0.47 3.75 13.57
C GLU A 46 -0.05 2.38 13.04
N ALA A 47 0.71 1.62 13.84
CA ALA A 47 1.24 0.31 13.42
C ALA A 47 0.13 -0.69 13.04
N VAL A 48 -1.08 -0.55 13.62
CA VAL A 48 -2.23 -1.39 13.28
C VAL A 48 -2.65 -1.27 11.81
N VAL A 49 -2.30 -0.18 11.11
CA VAL A 49 -2.56 0.00 9.68
C VAL A 49 -1.87 -1.07 8.83
N LEU A 50 -0.80 -1.69 9.34
CA LEU A 50 -0.14 -2.83 8.70
C LEU A 50 -1.06 -4.04 8.49
N LEU A 51 -2.15 -4.17 9.25
CA LEU A 51 -3.16 -5.21 9.03
C LEU A 51 -3.80 -5.12 7.63
N GLY A 52 -3.79 -3.92 7.02
CA GLY A 52 -4.23 -3.69 5.65
C GLY A 52 -3.25 -4.16 4.58
N GLY A 53 -2.00 -4.44 4.93
CA GLY A 53 -0.96 -4.78 3.96
C GLY A 53 -1.26 -6.04 3.15
N GLY A 54 -1.70 -7.12 3.82
CA GLY A 54 -2.11 -8.35 3.14
C GLY A 54 -3.31 -8.14 2.22
N ARG A 55 -4.30 -7.33 2.66
CA ARG A 55 -5.45 -6.94 1.83
C ARG A 55 -4.99 -6.20 0.57
N ALA A 56 -4.13 -5.19 0.71
CA ALA A 56 -3.62 -4.44 -0.43
C ALA A 56 -2.89 -5.36 -1.42
N LEU A 57 -2.01 -6.24 -0.93
CA LEU A 57 -1.30 -7.20 -1.77
C LEU A 57 -2.24 -8.12 -2.56
N LEU A 58 -3.27 -8.69 -1.92
CA LEU A 58 -4.23 -9.57 -2.60
C LEU A 58 -5.07 -8.80 -3.62
N LEU A 59 -5.43 -7.55 -3.35
CA LEU A 59 -6.10 -6.69 -4.32
C LEU A 59 -5.20 -6.39 -5.53
N GLN A 60 -3.93 -6.08 -5.30
CA GLN A 60 -2.95 -5.80 -6.36
C GLN A 60 -2.80 -7.00 -7.29
N ILE A 61 -2.53 -8.19 -6.75
CA ILE A 61 -2.32 -9.40 -7.55
C ILE A 61 -3.63 -10.04 -8.06
N ALA A 62 -4.81 -9.53 -7.68
CA ALA A 62 -6.07 -9.88 -8.34
C ALA A 62 -6.11 -9.35 -9.78
N HIS A 63 -5.31 -8.34 -10.12
CA HIS A 63 -5.11 -7.87 -11.48
C HIS A 63 -4.09 -8.77 -12.20
N PRO A 64 -4.44 -9.45 -13.30
CA PRO A 64 -3.57 -10.45 -13.95
C PRO A 64 -2.20 -9.93 -14.36
N LEU A 65 -2.12 -8.70 -14.89
CA LEU A 65 -0.84 -8.11 -15.29
C LEU A 65 0.07 -7.85 -14.08
N VAL A 66 -0.49 -7.41 -12.94
CA VAL A 66 0.27 -7.24 -11.70
C VAL A 66 0.72 -8.60 -11.15
N ALA A 67 -0.15 -9.62 -11.17
CA ALA A 67 0.22 -10.97 -10.75
C ALA A 67 1.38 -11.54 -11.59
N ALA A 68 1.32 -11.40 -12.91
CA ALA A 68 2.37 -11.82 -13.83
C ALA A 68 3.70 -11.08 -13.53
N ALA A 69 3.65 -9.76 -13.39
CA ALA A 69 4.81 -8.95 -13.05
C ALA A 69 5.46 -9.40 -11.72
N VAL A 70 4.65 -9.62 -10.69
CA VAL A 70 5.12 -10.09 -9.38
C VAL A 70 5.71 -11.49 -9.47
N ALA A 71 5.08 -12.41 -10.18
CA ALA A 71 5.53 -13.79 -10.30
C ALA A 71 6.86 -13.91 -11.06
N ALA A 72 7.00 -13.15 -12.17
CA ALA A 72 8.17 -13.23 -13.05
C ALA A 72 9.41 -12.53 -12.47
N HIS A 73 9.23 -11.39 -11.80
CA HIS A 73 10.33 -10.50 -11.42
C HIS A 73 10.63 -10.45 -9.93
N SER A 74 9.86 -11.16 -9.12
CA SER A 74 10.01 -11.11 -7.68
C SER A 74 10.52 -12.39 -7.08
N ARG A 75 11.53 -12.29 -6.20
CA ARG A 75 11.91 -13.37 -5.28
C ARG A 75 10.89 -13.56 -4.14
N PHE A 76 9.61 -13.24 -4.43
CA PHE A 76 8.55 -13.27 -3.42
C PHE A 76 8.43 -14.63 -2.72
N ARG A 77 8.64 -15.73 -3.47
CA ARG A 77 8.63 -17.11 -2.93
C ARG A 77 9.83 -17.41 -2.04
N ALA A 78 10.99 -16.80 -2.29
CA ALA A 78 12.23 -17.06 -1.55
C ALA A 78 12.36 -16.16 -0.31
N GLU A 79 11.96 -14.88 -0.41
CA GLU A 79 12.17 -13.87 0.64
C GLU A 79 10.93 -12.97 0.82
N PRO A 80 9.75 -13.52 1.17
CA PRO A 80 8.50 -12.75 1.22
C PRO A 80 8.54 -11.62 2.23
N LEU A 81 9.15 -11.86 3.39
CA LEU A 81 9.23 -10.88 4.49
C LEU A 81 10.19 -9.74 4.18
N ALA A 82 11.38 -10.05 3.66
CA ALA A 82 12.37 -9.02 3.34
C ALA A 82 11.84 -8.06 2.27
N ARG A 83 11.06 -8.57 1.31
CA ARG A 83 10.40 -7.75 0.30
C ARG A 83 9.29 -6.88 0.90
N LEU A 84 8.43 -7.47 1.73
CA LEU A 84 7.37 -6.73 2.41
C LEU A 84 7.96 -5.56 3.20
N TRP A 85 9.01 -5.81 3.98
CA TRP A 85 9.68 -4.79 4.76
C TRP A 85 10.32 -3.71 3.90
N ARG A 86 10.98 -4.05 2.78
CA ARG A 86 11.54 -3.06 1.86
C ARG A 86 10.47 -2.16 1.25
N THR A 87 9.38 -2.75 0.76
CA THR A 87 8.26 -1.96 0.20
C THR A 87 7.65 -1.04 1.25
N LEU A 88 7.42 -1.56 2.46
CA LEU A 88 6.89 -0.79 3.56
C LEU A 88 7.83 0.35 3.96
N ASP A 89 9.12 0.08 4.04
CA ASP A 89 10.15 1.07 4.39
C ASP A 89 10.16 2.23 3.38
N LEU A 90 10.13 1.93 2.07
CA LEU A 90 10.04 2.95 1.02
C LEU A 90 8.75 3.78 1.14
N MET A 91 7.59 3.14 1.33
CA MET A 91 6.31 3.84 1.47
C MET A 91 6.29 4.74 2.71
N LEU A 92 6.78 4.26 3.84
CA LEU A 92 6.84 5.04 5.08
C LEU A 92 7.90 6.15 5.01
N THR A 93 9.00 5.94 4.27
CA THR A 93 9.98 6.98 4.01
C THR A 93 9.35 8.13 3.23
N ILE A 94 8.56 7.87 2.19
CA ILE A 94 7.84 8.91 1.45
C ILE A 94 6.90 9.71 2.38
N VAL A 95 6.28 9.08 3.36
CA VAL A 95 5.32 9.74 4.25
C VAL A 95 6.01 10.51 5.39
N PHE A 96 7.09 9.98 5.95
CA PHE A 96 7.63 10.48 7.23
C PHE A 96 8.99 11.19 7.13
N ALA A 97 9.76 10.94 6.08
CA ALA A 97 11.06 11.57 5.90
C ALA A 97 10.95 12.99 5.30
N ASP A 98 12.08 13.65 5.20
CA ASP A 98 12.21 14.89 4.42
C ASP A 98 12.08 14.62 2.91
N ALA A 99 11.92 15.69 2.15
CA ALA A 99 11.67 15.62 0.71
C ALA A 99 12.82 14.94 -0.06
N ALA A 100 14.06 15.12 0.36
CA ALA A 100 15.21 14.49 -0.28
C ALA A 100 15.20 12.96 -0.13
N HIS A 101 14.96 12.47 1.08
CA HIS A 101 14.85 11.02 1.32
C HIS A 101 13.59 10.42 0.69
N ALA A 102 12.46 11.15 0.72
CA ALA A 102 11.23 10.72 0.07
C ALA A 102 11.44 10.53 -1.44
N LEU A 103 12.13 11.45 -2.09
CA LEU A 103 12.43 11.37 -3.51
C LEU A 103 13.44 10.26 -3.83
N ALA A 104 14.46 10.06 -2.99
CA ALA A 104 15.36 8.92 -3.11
C ALA A 104 14.62 7.58 -3.03
N ALA A 105 13.60 7.48 -2.17
CA ALA A 105 12.73 6.30 -2.12
C ALA A 105 11.91 6.12 -3.42
N VAL A 106 11.42 7.21 -4.02
CA VAL A 106 10.74 7.18 -5.32
C VAL A 106 11.67 6.68 -6.42
N HIS A 107 12.88 7.22 -6.51
CA HIS A 107 13.88 6.78 -7.49
C HIS A 107 14.25 5.30 -7.34
N GLU A 108 14.31 4.79 -6.10
CA GLU A 108 14.53 3.36 -5.87
C GLU A 108 13.38 2.51 -6.40
N ILE A 109 12.12 2.97 -6.22
CA ILE A 109 10.94 2.30 -6.79
C ILE A 109 11.03 2.29 -8.32
N GLU A 110 11.31 3.42 -8.93
CA GLU A 110 11.46 3.56 -10.40
C GLU A 110 12.55 2.65 -10.94
N ARG A 111 13.71 2.61 -10.27
CA ARG A 111 14.83 1.75 -10.63
C ARG A 111 14.46 0.25 -10.62
N VAL A 112 13.62 -0.16 -9.68
CA VAL A 112 13.09 -1.52 -9.63
C VAL A 112 12.08 -1.74 -10.75
N HIS A 113 11.12 -0.83 -10.92
CA HIS A 113 10.06 -0.91 -11.92
C HIS A 113 10.60 -0.94 -13.36
N ALA A 114 11.65 -0.19 -13.67
CA ALA A 114 12.29 -0.18 -14.99
C ALA A 114 12.74 -1.55 -15.50
N ARG A 115 12.86 -2.54 -14.62
CA ARG A 115 13.24 -3.92 -14.94
C ARG A 115 12.07 -4.90 -14.96
N VAL A 116 10.84 -4.41 -14.65
CA VAL A 116 9.65 -5.24 -14.48
C VAL A 116 8.71 -5.02 -15.64
N HIS A 117 8.95 -5.75 -16.72
CA HIS A 117 8.12 -5.76 -17.92
C HIS A 117 8.12 -7.17 -18.55
N GLY A 118 7.11 -7.46 -19.34
CA GLY A 118 6.99 -8.78 -20.00
C GLY A 118 5.62 -8.94 -20.65
N VAL A 119 5.20 -10.18 -20.85
CA VAL A 119 3.91 -10.52 -21.44
C VAL A 119 3.23 -11.61 -20.62
N LEU A 120 1.89 -11.67 -20.66
CA LEU A 120 1.12 -12.77 -20.09
C LEU A 120 1.45 -14.08 -20.82
N ASP A 121 1.65 -15.14 -20.07
CA ASP A 121 1.93 -16.50 -20.55
C ASP A 121 0.68 -17.32 -20.85
N ALA A 122 -0.48 -16.91 -20.34
CA ALA A 122 -1.78 -17.57 -20.52
C ALA A 122 -2.94 -16.55 -20.57
N ASP A 123 -4.10 -16.99 -21.06
CA ASP A 123 -5.34 -16.22 -20.97
C ASP A 123 -5.84 -16.20 -19.53
N VAL A 124 -6.22 -15.01 -19.03
CA VAL A 124 -6.79 -14.83 -17.68
C VAL A 124 -7.98 -13.86 -17.75
N GLY A 125 -9.20 -14.35 -17.70
CA GLY A 125 -10.41 -13.55 -17.88
C GLY A 125 -10.40 -12.80 -19.21
N PRO A 126 -10.56 -11.46 -19.20
CA PRO A 126 -10.53 -10.66 -20.42
C PRO A 126 -9.11 -10.50 -21.01
N TRP A 127 -8.08 -10.85 -20.25
CA TRP A 127 -6.69 -10.65 -20.63
C TRP A 127 -6.16 -11.84 -21.44
N ARG A 128 -5.60 -11.58 -22.63
CA ARG A 128 -5.12 -12.61 -23.53
C ARG A 128 -3.64 -12.90 -23.32
N ARG A 129 -3.26 -14.14 -23.57
CA ARG A 129 -1.83 -14.51 -23.71
C ARG A 129 -1.13 -13.55 -24.65
N GLY A 130 0.08 -13.12 -24.29
CA GLY A 130 0.84 -12.13 -25.06
C GLY A 130 0.51 -10.67 -24.74
N THR A 131 -0.51 -10.39 -23.90
CA THR A 131 -0.76 -9.02 -23.44
C THR A 131 0.47 -8.52 -22.68
N PRO A 132 1.06 -7.37 -23.10
CA PRO A 132 2.23 -6.81 -22.44
C PRO A 132 1.87 -6.23 -21.07
N TYR A 133 2.82 -6.28 -20.13
CA TYR A 133 2.78 -5.56 -18.87
C TYR A 133 4.08 -4.79 -18.66
N ASP A 134 3.96 -3.64 -18.02
CA ASP A 134 5.08 -2.80 -17.55
C ASP A 134 4.71 -2.26 -16.16
N ALA A 135 5.62 -2.38 -15.20
CA ALA A 135 5.38 -1.85 -13.85
C ALA A 135 5.29 -0.33 -13.80
N ASN A 136 5.75 0.36 -14.85
CA ASN A 136 5.58 1.81 -15.02
C ASN A 136 4.30 2.20 -15.78
N ASP A 137 3.46 1.24 -16.18
CA ASP A 137 2.14 1.56 -16.75
C ASP A 137 1.34 2.39 -15.74
N PRO A 138 0.93 3.62 -16.10
CA PRO A 138 0.24 4.51 -15.16
C PRO A 138 -1.07 3.95 -14.60
N THR A 139 -1.74 3.08 -15.35
CA THR A 139 -3.01 2.46 -14.90
C THR A 139 -2.75 1.39 -13.86
N LEU A 140 -1.68 0.60 -14.01
CA LEU A 140 -1.25 -0.39 -13.03
C LEU A 140 -0.70 0.29 -11.77
N LEU A 141 0.10 1.36 -11.94
CA LEU A 141 0.58 2.18 -10.82
C LEU A 141 -0.58 2.77 -10.03
N LEU A 142 -1.60 3.32 -10.73
CA LEU A 142 -2.80 3.85 -10.09
C LEU A 142 -3.53 2.79 -9.29
N TRP A 143 -3.72 1.57 -9.85
CA TRP A 143 -4.38 0.49 -9.14
C TRP A 143 -3.60 0.09 -7.87
N VAL A 144 -2.29 -0.11 -7.99
CA VAL A 144 -1.43 -0.45 -6.84
C VAL A 144 -1.51 0.64 -5.77
N HIS A 145 -1.38 1.91 -6.15
CA HIS A 145 -1.51 3.05 -5.24
C HIS A 145 -2.89 3.10 -4.56
N ALA A 146 -3.96 2.91 -5.34
CA ALA A 146 -5.33 2.91 -4.83
C ALA A 146 -5.57 1.84 -3.77
N THR A 147 -5.02 0.63 -3.96
CA THR A 147 -5.16 -0.44 -2.96
C THR A 147 -4.49 -0.12 -1.63
N LEU A 148 -3.39 0.62 -1.64
CA LEU A 148 -2.70 1.08 -0.44
C LEU A 148 -3.52 2.16 0.30
N VAL A 149 -3.98 3.16 -0.44
CA VAL A 149 -4.81 4.26 0.08
C VAL A 149 -6.09 3.73 0.71
N ASP A 150 -6.83 2.91 -0.02
CA ASP A 150 -8.10 2.34 0.43
C ASP A 150 -7.92 1.40 1.63
N SER A 151 -6.88 0.57 1.62
CA SER A 151 -6.59 -0.31 2.77
C SER A 151 -6.20 0.46 4.03
N ALA A 152 -5.44 1.54 3.89
CA ALA A 152 -5.06 2.37 5.04
C ALA A 152 -6.27 3.07 5.67
N LEU A 153 -7.13 3.69 4.84
CA LEU A 153 -8.37 4.33 5.30
C LEU A 153 -9.32 3.33 5.95
N LEU A 154 -9.50 2.15 5.35
CA LEU A 154 -10.35 1.09 5.89
C LEU A 154 -9.87 0.64 7.27
N VAL A 155 -8.58 0.31 7.39
CA VAL A 155 -8.04 -0.22 8.65
C VAL A 155 -8.04 0.83 9.73
N TYR A 156 -7.61 2.06 9.43
CA TYR A 156 -7.65 3.13 10.40
C TYR A 156 -9.08 3.39 10.90
N GLY A 157 -10.04 3.52 9.96
CA GLY A 157 -11.45 3.73 10.28
C GLY A 157 -12.06 2.60 11.10
N ARG A 158 -11.63 1.35 10.88
CA ARG A 158 -12.16 0.18 11.59
C ARG A 158 -11.51 -0.07 12.95
N PHE A 159 -10.19 0.15 13.09
CA PHE A 159 -9.43 -0.27 14.28
C PHE A 159 -8.89 0.86 15.14
N VAL A 160 -8.76 2.09 14.62
CA VAL A 160 -8.20 3.23 15.38
C VAL A 160 -9.30 4.20 15.76
N ALA A 161 -9.87 4.90 14.79
CA ALA A 161 -10.92 5.88 15.01
C ALA A 161 -11.71 6.11 13.70
N PRO A 162 -13.00 6.46 13.78
CA PRO A 162 -13.73 6.89 12.60
C PRO A 162 -13.09 8.15 12.01
N LEU A 163 -13.02 8.21 10.68
CA LEU A 163 -12.57 9.38 9.93
C LEU A 163 -13.80 10.15 9.46
N SER A 164 -13.80 11.47 9.68
CA SER A 164 -14.83 12.34 9.11
C SER A 164 -14.75 12.35 7.57
N PRO A 165 -15.81 12.75 6.86
CA PRO A 165 -15.74 12.95 5.41
C PRO A 165 -14.63 13.91 4.99
N GLU A 166 -14.38 14.97 5.78
CA GLU A 166 -13.30 15.95 5.56
C GLU A 166 -11.92 15.31 5.73
N ASP A 167 -11.73 14.50 6.79
CA ASP A 167 -10.48 13.76 7.00
C ASP A 167 -10.17 12.81 5.83
N ARG A 168 -11.20 12.10 5.32
CA ARG A 168 -11.05 11.21 4.17
C ARG A 168 -10.68 11.98 2.91
N ALA A 169 -11.34 13.10 2.66
CA ALA A 169 -11.04 13.97 1.54
C ALA A 169 -9.61 14.53 1.63
N THR A 170 -9.22 15.02 2.80
CA THR A 170 -7.87 15.54 3.05
C THR A 170 -6.81 14.45 2.87
N TYR A 171 -7.02 13.26 3.45
CA TYR A 171 -6.12 12.13 3.26
C TYR A 171 -5.94 11.79 1.77
N TYR A 172 -7.03 11.79 1.01
CA TYR A 172 -6.99 11.49 -0.41
C TYR A 172 -6.26 12.57 -1.21
N GLU A 173 -6.50 13.86 -0.91
CA GLU A 173 -5.74 14.95 -1.55
C GLU A 173 -4.24 14.85 -1.26
N GLU A 174 -3.86 14.52 -0.04
CA GLU A 174 -2.48 14.26 0.34
C GLU A 174 -1.92 13.01 -0.38
N ALA A 175 -2.72 11.94 -0.55
CA ALA A 175 -2.31 10.73 -1.26
C ALA A 175 -1.99 10.99 -2.74
N LYS A 176 -2.62 11.98 -3.38
CA LYS A 176 -2.30 12.37 -4.76
C LYS A 176 -0.85 12.84 -4.93
N VAL A 177 -0.22 13.35 -3.87
CA VAL A 177 1.22 13.70 -3.91
C VAL A 177 2.05 12.47 -4.24
N GLY A 178 1.79 11.36 -3.57
CA GLY A 178 2.46 10.08 -3.85
C GLY A 178 2.19 9.58 -5.27
N ALA A 179 0.95 9.69 -5.76
CA ALA A 179 0.60 9.31 -7.13
C ALA A 179 1.41 10.10 -8.16
N ARG A 180 1.50 11.43 -8.00
CA ARG A 180 2.28 12.31 -8.90
C ARG A 180 3.77 12.02 -8.84
N LEU A 181 4.32 11.79 -7.64
CA LEU A 181 5.73 11.41 -7.47
C LEU A 181 6.05 10.09 -8.17
N LEU A 182 5.10 9.16 -8.23
CA LEU A 182 5.23 7.90 -8.97
C LEU A 182 4.97 8.05 -10.48
N GLY A 183 4.77 9.27 -10.99
CA GLY A 183 4.57 9.53 -12.41
C GLY A 183 3.18 9.22 -12.93
N ILE A 184 2.17 9.08 -12.06
CA ILE A 184 0.78 8.87 -12.49
C ILE A 184 0.20 10.20 -12.95
N PRO A 185 -0.25 10.31 -14.23
CA PRO A 185 -0.83 11.55 -14.74
C PRO A 185 -2.10 11.96 -13.98
N ASP A 186 -2.24 13.26 -13.68
CA ASP A 186 -3.42 13.79 -12.98
C ASP A 186 -4.75 13.46 -13.69
N ALA A 187 -4.73 13.32 -15.02
CA ALA A 187 -5.90 12.93 -15.80
C ALA A 187 -6.44 11.54 -15.47
N LEU A 188 -5.61 10.65 -14.95
CA LEU A 188 -6.01 9.30 -14.52
C LEU A 188 -6.41 9.26 -13.05
N VAL A 189 -5.90 10.18 -12.23
CA VAL A 189 -6.16 10.20 -10.79
C VAL A 189 -7.59 10.69 -10.53
N PRO A 190 -8.44 9.92 -9.83
CA PRO A 190 -9.80 10.35 -9.50
C PRO A 190 -9.80 11.74 -8.85
N PRO A 191 -10.69 12.66 -9.27
CA PRO A 191 -10.61 14.06 -8.84
C PRO A 191 -10.94 14.30 -7.38
N SER A 192 -11.69 13.41 -6.72
CA SER A 192 -12.11 13.54 -5.32
C SER A 192 -12.10 12.19 -4.62
N HIS A 193 -12.16 12.18 -3.28
CA HIS A 193 -12.30 10.94 -2.49
C HIS A 193 -13.53 10.13 -2.92
N ARG A 194 -14.66 10.78 -3.21
CA ARG A 194 -15.85 10.08 -3.70
C ARG A 194 -15.61 9.39 -5.05
N ALA A 195 -14.99 10.09 -5.99
CA ALA A 195 -14.64 9.50 -7.28
C ALA A 195 -13.60 8.38 -7.14
N PHE A 196 -12.74 8.46 -6.13
CA PHE A 196 -11.80 7.40 -5.78
C PHE A 196 -12.51 6.14 -5.24
N GLU A 197 -13.49 6.31 -4.35
CA GLU A 197 -14.33 5.18 -3.88
C GLU A 197 -15.05 4.52 -5.05
N ASP A 198 -15.66 5.32 -5.95
CA ASP A 198 -16.33 4.82 -7.14
C ASP A 198 -15.36 4.06 -8.08
N TYR A 199 -14.11 4.54 -8.22
CA TYR A 199 -13.05 3.85 -8.99
C TYR A 199 -12.69 2.49 -8.37
N VAL A 200 -12.44 2.43 -7.06
CA VAL A 200 -12.10 1.17 -6.38
C VAL A 200 -13.26 0.18 -6.47
N ASP A 201 -14.48 0.66 -6.28
CA ASP A 201 -15.69 -0.15 -6.39
C ASP A 201 -15.91 -0.69 -7.82
N ALA A 202 -15.63 0.12 -8.84
CA ALA A 202 -15.67 -0.32 -10.24
C ALA A 202 -14.64 -1.42 -10.49
N MET A 203 -13.37 -1.20 -10.11
CA MET A 203 -12.32 -2.20 -10.24
C MET A 203 -12.69 -3.53 -9.56
N VAL A 204 -13.28 -3.48 -8.36
CA VAL A 204 -13.69 -4.68 -7.62
C VAL A 204 -14.88 -5.40 -8.29
N ARG A 205 -15.79 -4.68 -8.93
CA ARG A 205 -16.97 -5.26 -9.61
C ARG A 205 -16.63 -5.84 -10.97
N ASP A 206 -15.74 -5.19 -11.70
CA ASP A 206 -15.42 -5.55 -13.08
C ASP A 206 -14.51 -6.79 -13.16
N ASP A 207 -14.56 -7.45 -14.32
CA ASP A 207 -13.74 -8.62 -14.63
C ASP A 207 -12.25 -8.29 -14.86
N VAL A 208 -11.89 -7.00 -14.83
CA VAL A 208 -10.50 -6.54 -14.84
C VAL A 208 -9.69 -7.22 -13.73
N LEU A 209 -10.29 -7.39 -12.55
CA LEU A 209 -9.70 -8.18 -11.47
C LEU A 209 -10.12 -9.64 -11.62
N THR A 210 -9.37 -10.41 -12.38
CA THR A 210 -9.59 -11.86 -12.54
C THR A 210 -8.48 -12.65 -11.85
N VAL A 211 -8.86 -13.45 -10.85
CA VAL A 211 -7.92 -14.28 -10.09
C VAL A 211 -7.59 -15.54 -10.86
N GLY A 212 -6.46 -15.50 -11.60
CA GLY A 212 -5.87 -16.66 -12.28
C GLY A 212 -5.10 -17.58 -11.33
N GLU A 213 -4.48 -18.62 -11.89
CA GLU A 213 -3.66 -19.59 -11.15
C GLU A 213 -2.47 -18.90 -10.49
N THR A 214 -1.73 -18.08 -11.25
CA THR A 214 -0.59 -17.30 -10.75
C THR A 214 -0.96 -16.45 -9.54
N ALA A 215 -2.11 -15.77 -9.56
CA ALA A 215 -2.58 -14.97 -8.43
C ALA A 215 -2.93 -15.84 -7.22
N ARG A 216 -3.50 -17.06 -7.42
CA ARG A 216 -3.79 -17.99 -6.31
C ARG A 216 -2.51 -18.52 -5.68
N ASP A 217 -1.50 -18.85 -6.45
CA ASP A 217 -0.19 -19.32 -5.97
C ASP A 217 0.53 -18.24 -5.13
N LEU A 218 0.52 -17.00 -5.63
CA LEU A 218 1.05 -15.87 -4.89
C LEU A 218 0.27 -15.62 -3.59
N ALA A 219 -1.06 -15.67 -3.66
CA ALA A 219 -1.91 -15.50 -2.49
C ALA A 219 -1.66 -16.60 -1.44
N ALA A 220 -1.47 -17.85 -1.84
CA ALA A 220 -1.10 -18.94 -0.95
C ALA A 220 0.21 -18.65 -0.21
N SER A 221 1.21 -18.14 -0.91
CA SER A 221 2.51 -17.75 -0.32
C SER A 221 2.40 -16.54 0.63
N ILE A 222 1.49 -15.59 0.36
CA ILE A 222 1.21 -14.43 1.22
C ILE A 222 0.48 -14.87 2.49
N LEU A 223 -0.54 -15.72 2.33
CA LEU A 223 -1.43 -16.12 3.43
C LEU A 223 -0.84 -17.20 4.33
N ALA A 224 0.10 -17.99 3.83
CA ALA A 224 0.76 -19.07 4.55
C ALA A 224 2.24 -19.18 4.13
N PRO A 225 3.08 -18.19 4.47
CA PRO A 225 4.50 -18.28 4.17
C PRO A 225 5.09 -19.51 4.87
N PRO A 226 6.04 -20.22 4.22
CA PRO A 226 6.66 -21.43 4.78
C PRO A 226 7.64 -21.05 5.90
N LEU A 227 7.11 -20.78 7.09
CA LEU A 227 7.89 -20.43 8.27
C LEU A 227 7.81 -21.53 9.32
N PRO A 228 8.95 -21.85 9.99
CA PRO A 228 8.95 -22.81 11.09
C PRO A 228 8.14 -22.29 12.28
N LEU A 229 7.52 -23.21 13.05
CA LEU A 229 6.91 -22.89 14.35
C LEU A 229 8.00 -22.42 15.34
N PRO A 230 7.75 -21.39 16.17
CA PRO A 230 6.48 -20.67 16.40
C PRO A 230 6.29 -19.43 15.49
N LEU A 231 7.20 -19.15 14.54
CA LEU A 231 7.16 -17.95 13.70
C LEU A 231 5.93 -17.90 12.77
N GLY A 232 5.28 -19.04 12.53
CA GLY A 232 4.05 -19.11 11.73
C GLY A 232 2.79 -18.57 12.42
N GLU A 233 2.73 -18.50 13.75
CA GLU A 233 1.52 -18.09 14.48
C GLU A 233 1.09 -16.64 14.21
N PRO A 234 2.00 -15.63 14.19
CA PRO A 234 1.63 -14.27 13.81
C PRO A 234 1.02 -14.19 12.40
N PHE A 235 1.45 -15.08 11.48
CA PHE A 235 0.90 -15.11 10.11
C PHE A 235 -0.49 -15.70 10.04
N ARG A 236 -0.88 -16.61 10.94
CA ARG A 236 -2.27 -17.07 11.05
C ARG A 236 -3.20 -15.91 11.44
N VAL A 237 -2.75 -15.07 12.36
CA VAL A 237 -3.48 -13.86 12.76
C VAL A 237 -3.54 -12.88 11.58
N ALA A 238 -2.40 -12.59 10.95
CA ALA A 238 -2.34 -11.72 9.77
C ALA A 238 -3.25 -12.23 8.63
N ARG A 239 -3.27 -13.55 8.37
CA ARG A 239 -4.17 -14.20 7.42
C ARG A 239 -5.64 -13.92 7.73
N PHE A 240 -6.06 -14.03 9.00
CA PHE A 240 -7.43 -13.77 9.42
C PHE A 240 -7.84 -12.33 9.05
N PHE A 241 -7.03 -11.35 9.42
CA PHE A 241 -7.29 -9.94 9.06
C PHE A 241 -7.25 -9.72 7.55
N THR A 242 -6.26 -10.28 6.86
CA THR A 242 -6.14 -10.15 5.39
C THR A 242 -7.42 -10.62 4.70
N ILE A 243 -7.91 -11.82 5.02
CA ILE A 243 -9.12 -12.38 4.41
C ILE A 243 -10.37 -11.57 4.81
N GLY A 244 -10.49 -11.22 6.10
CA GLY A 244 -11.65 -10.51 6.64
C GLY A 244 -11.80 -9.09 6.08
N LEU A 245 -10.70 -8.42 5.78
CA LEU A 245 -10.70 -7.06 5.25
C LEU A 245 -10.91 -7.00 3.73
N LEU A 246 -10.77 -8.12 2.99
CA LEU A 246 -11.03 -8.15 1.56
C LEU A 246 -12.51 -7.91 1.24
N PRO A 247 -12.82 -7.23 0.12
CA PRO A 247 -14.17 -7.22 -0.43
C PRO A 247 -14.68 -8.65 -0.68
N SER A 248 -15.97 -8.90 -0.42
CA SER A 248 -16.57 -10.24 -0.56
C SER A 248 -16.40 -10.81 -1.97
N ALA A 249 -16.55 -9.97 -3.01
CA ALA A 249 -16.36 -10.38 -4.39
C ALA A 249 -14.93 -10.90 -4.65
N VAL A 250 -13.92 -10.22 -4.11
CA VAL A 250 -12.52 -10.63 -4.26
C VAL A 250 -12.23 -11.90 -3.47
N ARG A 251 -12.77 -12.03 -2.23
CA ARG A 251 -12.68 -13.29 -1.47
C ARG A 251 -13.22 -14.48 -2.27
N THR A 252 -14.38 -14.30 -2.90
CA THR A 252 -15.01 -15.34 -3.73
C THR A 252 -14.13 -15.71 -4.92
N ARG A 253 -13.55 -14.74 -5.63
CA ARG A 253 -12.63 -14.98 -6.77
C ARG A 253 -11.38 -15.78 -6.36
N TYR A 254 -10.88 -15.56 -5.15
CA TYR A 254 -9.77 -16.33 -4.57
C TYR A 254 -10.20 -17.70 -4.00
N GLY A 255 -11.49 -17.99 -3.88
CA GLY A 255 -11.99 -19.19 -3.21
C GLY A 255 -11.76 -19.19 -1.68
N LEU A 256 -11.63 -18.01 -1.08
CA LEU A 256 -11.35 -17.86 0.35
C LEU A 256 -12.66 -17.90 1.15
N ALA A 257 -12.81 -18.96 1.97
CA ALA A 257 -13.99 -19.13 2.79
C ALA A 257 -14.03 -18.11 3.95
N TRP A 258 -15.19 -17.45 4.11
CA TRP A 258 -15.46 -16.51 5.19
C TRP A 258 -16.89 -16.68 5.69
N ARG A 259 -17.06 -16.89 6.98
CA ARG A 259 -18.36 -17.17 7.62
C ARG A 259 -18.81 -15.98 8.46
N ALA A 260 -20.10 -15.89 8.75
CA ALA A 260 -20.66 -14.87 9.63
C ALA A 260 -20.04 -14.87 11.05
N THR A 261 -19.54 -16.02 11.51
CA THR A 261 -18.80 -16.12 12.78
C THR A 261 -17.45 -15.39 12.72
N HIS A 262 -16.76 -15.48 11.58
CA HIS A 262 -15.50 -14.76 11.37
C HIS A 262 -15.75 -13.25 11.29
N GLU A 263 -16.83 -12.81 10.64
CA GLU A 263 -17.17 -11.39 10.56
C GLU A 263 -17.46 -10.82 11.96
N ARG A 264 -18.29 -11.53 12.77
CA ARG A 264 -18.56 -11.12 14.15
C ARG A 264 -17.30 -11.05 15.00
N LEU A 265 -16.38 -11.99 14.83
CA LEU A 265 -15.09 -11.96 15.53
C LEU A 265 -14.25 -10.76 15.10
N LEU A 266 -14.20 -10.45 13.78
CA LEU A 266 -13.48 -9.31 13.27
C LEU A 266 -14.04 -7.97 13.80
N ASP A 267 -15.38 -7.86 13.88
CA ASP A 267 -16.06 -6.70 14.48
C ASP A 267 -15.76 -6.56 15.97
N ALA A 268 -15.81 -7.67 16.72
CA ALA A 268 -15.48 -7.69 18.13
C ALA A 268 -14.02 -7.27 18.38
N LEU A 269 -13.07 -7.78 17.57
CA LEU A 269 -11.67 -7.37 17.64
C LEU A 269 -11.49 -5.89 17.34
N ALA A 270 -12.18 -5.36 16.33
CA ALA A 270 -12.15 -3.93 16.02
C ALA A 270 -12.70 -3.09 17.16
N ALA A 271 -13.85 -3.48 17.73
CA ALA A 271 -14.46 -2.79 18.87
C ALA A 271 -13.55 -2.78 20.12
N LEU A 272 -12.82 -3.88 20.35
CA LEU A 272 -11.85 -3.98 21.45
C LEU A 272 -10.58 -3.17 21.18
N THR A 273 -10.08 -3.19 19.95
CA THR A 273 -8.81 -2.54 19.59
C THR A 273 -8.91 -1.01 19.71
N ARG A 274 -10.01 -0.41 19.27
CA ARG A 274 -10.20 1.06 19.31
C ARG A 274 -9.92 1.69 20.67
N PRO A 275 -10.58 1.29 21.78
CA PRO A 275 -10.32 1.89 23.07
C PRO A 275 -8.97 1.50 23.68
N THR A 276 -8.41 0.32 23.32
CA THR A 276 -7.18 -0.18 23.95
C THR A 276 -5.92 0.42 23.33
N LEU A 277 -5.93 0.79 22.02
CA LEU A 277 -4.76 1.36 21.34
C LEU A 277 -4.21 2.60 22.05
N ARG A 278 -5.07 3.45 22.62
CA ARG A 278 -4.64 4.67 23.32
C ARG A 278 -3.82 4.41 24.59
N PHE A 279 -3.94 3.20 25.16
CA PHE A 279 -3.19 2.80 26.35
C PHE A 279 -1.88 2.10 26.04
N LEU A 280 -1.65 1.75 24.76
CA LEU A 280 -0.40 1.13 24.35
C LEU A 280 0.74 2.17 24.37
N PRO A 281 1.93 1.76 24.86
CA PRO A 281 3.13 2.58 24.70
C PRO A 281 3.36 2.94 23.22
N GLU A 282 3.85 4.16 22.95
CA GLU A 282 4.11 4.62 21.57
C GLU A 282 5.05 3.66 20.80
N CYS A 283 5.96 2.99 21.48
CA CYS A 283 6.87 2.03 20.85
C CYS A 283 6.17 0.79 20.26
N LEU A 284 5.00 0.45 20.74
CA LEU A 284 4.17 -0.66 20.23
C LEU A 284 3.07 -0.15 19.28
N ARG A 285 2.59 1.05 19.51
CA ARG A 285 1.48 1.65 18.77
C ARG A 285 1.93 2.31 17.47
N LEU A 286 3.05 3.03 17.49
CA LEU A 286 3.48 3.88 16.37
C LEU A 286 4.58 3.23 15.53
N MET A 287 4.50 3.46 14.23
CA MET A 287 5.53 3.06 13.29
C MET A 287 6.89 3.68 13.64
N PRO A 288 8.01 2.94 13.48
CA PRO A 288 9.35 3.45 13.78
C PRO A 288 9.68 4.74 13.02
N HIS A 289 9.24 4.88 11.77
CA HIS A 289 9.42 6.07 10.94
C HIS A 289 8.74 7.30 11.53
N ALA A 290 7.52 7.16 12.05
CA ALA A 290 6.78 8.25 12.69
C ALA A 290 7.44 8.73 14.00
N ARG A 291 8.21 7.87 14.67
CA ARG A 291 8.93 8.21 15.91
C ARG A 291 10.23 8.95 15.62
N ARG A 292 10.94 8.59 14.54
CA ARG A 292 12.22 9.24 14.15
C ARG A 292 12.03 10.70 13.76
N GLY A 293 10.93 11.06 13.11
CA GLY A 293 10.63 12.46 12.74
C GLY A 293 10.30 13.40 13.91
N ARG A 294 10.32 12.92 15.16
CA ARG A 294 10.17 13.77 16.37
C ARG A 294 11.53 14.28 16.92
N TRP A 295 12.66 13.84 16.35
CA TRP A 295 14.01 14.12 16.86
C TRP A 295 14.90 14.92 15.87
N SER A 296 14.30 15.47 14.82
CA SER A 296 14.98 16.36 13.87
C SER A 296 14.47 17.79 13.97
#